data_5b3a81933dab6115ce5ab2bef966df34
#
_entry.id   5b3a81933dab6115ce5ab2bef966df34
#
_cell.length_a   1.000
_cell.length_b   1.000
_cell.length_c   1.000
_cell.angle_alpha   90.00
_cell.angle_beta   90.00
_cell.angle_gamma   90.00
#
_symmetry.space_group_name_H-M   'P 1'
#
loop_
_entity.id
_entity.type
_entity.pdbx_description
1 polymer ?
#
loop_
_entity_poly.entity_id
_entity_poly.type
_entity_poly.pdbx_seq_one_letter_code
_entity_poly.pdbx_strand_id
1 'polypeptide(L)'
;LEDLFQTIWDNEVVPQEWKQGIIIKIPKKGDLSVCDNYRGITLLSTPSKVFAKTLINRIYTGVESKLRKEQAGFRRGRSTTEQIFILRNIVEQAIEWNATMYMTFVDFEKAFDSVHQDSLWKILRTYGIPDKIIKMIQLLYDDNECTVADGGLQSEWFRIKTGVKQGCCMSGFLFLLAVDWIMRTVLAETPLGIRWRMMTKLEDLDFADDIALLSSSHDHMQQKTTKLYETAKKIGLNINKKKTEVLRINSKNPAAITINNEALQNVEKFTYLGAIVSNRGGTD
;
A
#
# COMPACT_ATOMS: atom_id res chain seq x y z
N LEU A 1 -5.00 31.66 -9.05
CA LEU A 1 -4.46 30.47 -8.39
C LEU A 1 -2.93 30.46 -8.43
N GLU A 2 -2.31 30.89 -9.53
CA GLU A 2 -0.85 30.95 -9.64
C GLU A 2 -0.25 31.83 -8.54
N ASP A 3 -0.73 33.08 -8.41
CA ASP A 3 -0.28 34.00 -7.37
C ASP A 3 -0.47 33.44 -5.95
N LEU A 4 -1.60 32.77 -5.69
CA LEU A 4 -1.86 32.11 -4.42
C LEU A 4 -0.85 31.00 -4.15
N PHE A 5 -0.56 30.15 -5.15
CA PHE A 5 0.40 29.07 -4.99
C PHE A 5 1.82 29.60 -4.82
N GLN A 6 2.18 30.69 -5.50
CA GLN A 6 3.45 31.35 -5.30
C GLN A 6 3.56 31.93 -3.89
N THR A 7 2.52 32.59 -3.41
CA THR A 7 2.47 33.13 -2.04
C THR A 7 2.63 32.02 -0.98
N ILE A 8 1.95 30.87 -1.19
CA ILE A 8 2.08 29.70 -0.30
C ILE A 8 3.50 29.15 -0.34
N TRP A 9 4.09 29.06 -1.54
CA TRP A 9 5.45 28.57 -1.73
C TRP A 9 6.49 29.44 -1.02
N ASP A 10 6.33 30.75 -1.10
CA ASP A 10 7.29 31.73 -0.54
C ASP A 10 7.15 31.86 0.96
N ASN A 11 5.91 31.94 1.46
CA ASN A 11 5.62 32.20 2.87
C ASN A 11 5.50 30.93 3.73
N GLU A 12 5.44 29.75 3.11
CA GLU A 12 5.25 28.46 3.81
C GLU A 12 3.99 28.40 4.69
N VAL A 13 2.91 29.02 4.24
CA VAL A 13 1.62 29.03 4.92
C VAL A 13 0.52 28.65 3.96
N VAL A 14 -0.30 27.65 4.33
CA VAL A 14 -1.50 27.24 3.59
C VAL A 14 -2.75 27.76 4.27
N PRO A 15 -3.83 28.09 3.52
CA PRO A 15 -5.12 28.44 4.10
C PRO A 15 -5.64 27.35 5.05
N GLN A 16 -6.30 27.77 6.16
CA GLN A 16 -6.79 26.83 7.17
C GLN A 16 -7.82 25.85 6.58
N GLU A 17 -8.65 26.30 5.65
CA GLU A 17 -9.65 25.46 4.97
C GLU A 17 -9.04 24.33 4.15
N TRP A 18 -7.73 24.43 3.81
CA TRP A 18 -7.03 23.33 3.10
C TRP A 18 -6.59 22.21 4.03
N LYS A 19 -6.55 22.48 5.33
CA LYS A 19 -6.25 21.52 6.39
C LYS A 19 -7.51 20.81 6.88
N GLN A 20 -8.70 21.33 6.55
CA GLN A 20 -9.98 20.79 6.96
C GLN A 20 -10.55 19.83 5.90
N GLY A 21 -11.19 18.75 6.37
CA GLY A 21 -11.83 17.76 5.51
C GLY A 21 -13.17 17.29 6.03
N ILE A 22 -14.09 17.00 5.12
CA ILE A 22 -15.38 16.40 5.45
C ILE A 22 -15.33 14.93 5.03
N ILE A 23 -15.43 14.03 6.00
CA ILE A 23 -15.45 12.59 5.76
C ILE A 23 -16.88 12.15 5.47
N ILE A 24 -17.09 11.57 4.29
CA ILE A 24 -18.32 10.89 3.92
C ILE A 24 -18.14 9.39 4.04
N LYS A 25 -19.14 8.68 4.56
CA LYS A 25 -19.12 7.24 4.69
C LYS A 25 -19.65 6.57 3.41
N ILE A 26 -18.87 5.62 2.87
CA ILE A 26 -19.27 4.77 1.75
C ILE A 26 -19.43 3.34 2.28
N PRO A 27 -20.62 2.70 2.13
CA PRO A 27 -20.83 1.35 2.62
C PRO A 27 -19.96 0.33 1.87
N LYS A 28 -19.37 -0.61 2.61
CA LYS A 28 -18.76 -1.85 2.12
C LYS A 28 -19.81 -2.97 2.15
N LYS A 29 -19.43 -4.14 1.64
CA LYS A 29 -20.23 -5.37 1.85
C LYS A 29 -20.23 -5.75 3.34
N GLY A 30 -21.36 -6.25 3.83
CA GLY A 30 -21.51 -6.73 5.22
C GLY A 30 -22.60 -5.98 5.99
N ASP A 31 -22.64 -6.20 7.29
CA ASP A 31 -23.59 -5.58 8.20
C ASP A 31 -23.27 -4.09 8.39
N LEU A 32 -24.16 -3.21 7.96
CA LEU A 32 -24.00 -1.76 8.03
C LEU A 32 -24.21 -1.18 9.44
N SER A 33 -24.57 -1.99 10.43
CA SER A 33 -24.55 -1.58 11.84
C SER A 33 -23.11 -1.49 12.41
N VAL A 34 -22.14 -2.11 11.72
CA VAL A 34 -20.73 -2.17 12.12
C VAL A 34 -19.95 -1.06 11.40
N CYS A 35 -19.32 -0.16 12.18
CA CYS A 35 -18.55 0.97 11.63
C CYS A 35 -17.40 0.55 10.68
N ASP A 36 -16.77 -0.60 10.91
CA ASP A 36 -15.69 -1.11 10.05
C ASP A 36 -16.17 -1.49 8.63
N ASN A 37 -17.47 -1.64 8.43
CA ASN A 37 -18.09 -1.88 7.12
C ASN A 37 -18.35 -0.59 6.34
N TYR A 38 -17.75 0.52 6.74
CA TYR A 38 -17.72 1.75 5.96
C TYR A 38 -16.29 2.12 5.56
N ARG A 39 -16.18 2.82 4.42
CA ARG A 39 -14.95 3.50 3.98
C ARG A 39 -15.19 5.00 4.10
N GLY A 40 -14.32 5.69 4.83
CA GLY A 40 -14.32 7.14 4.89
C GLY A 40 -13.62 7.74 3.68
N ILE A 41 -14.31 8.62 2.93
CA ILE A 41 -13.67 9.42 1.88
C ILE A 41 -13.68 10.87 2.31
N THR A 42 -12.51 11.48 2.36
CA THR A 42 -12.35 12.88 2.77
C THR A 42 -12.57 13.81 1.59
N LEU A 43 -13.58 14.64 1.66
CA LEU A 43 -13.80 15.75 0.75
C LEU A 43 -12.88 16.91 1.17
N LEU A 44 -12.05 17.35 0.24
CA LEU A 44 -11.08 18.43 0.43
C LEU A 44 -11.39 19.58 -0.53
N SER A 45 -10.93 20.79 -0.20
CA SER A 45 -11.09 21.96 -1.06
C SER A 45 -10.44 21.72 -2.43
N THR A 46 -11.10 22.20 -3.49
CA THR A 46 -10.60 22.03 -4.87
C THR A 46 -9.24 22.68 -5.08
N PRO A 47 -8.98 23.93 -4.61
CA PRO A 47 -7.65 24.53 -4.75
C PRO A 47 -6.55 23.70 -4.07
N SER A 48 -6.80 23.13 -2.88
CA SER A 48 -5.81 22.26 -2.21
C SER A 48 -5.48 21.02 -3.02
N LYS A 49 -6.48 20.41 -3.70
CA LYS A 49 -6.26 19.27 -4.61
C LYS A 49 -5.41 19.66 -5.82
N VAL A 50 -5.64 20.84 -6.40
CA VAL A 50 -4.84 21.35 -7.53
C VAL A 50 -3.40 21.60 -7.08
N PHE A 51 -3.19 22.22 -5.91
CA PHE A 51 -1.86 22.42 -5.33
C PHE A 51 -1.15 21.09 -5.08
N ALA A 52 -1.80 20.13 -4.42
CA ALA A 52 -1.28 18.79 -4.19
C ALA A 52 -0.89 18.10 -5.51
N LYS A 53 -1.73 18.21 -6.56
CA LYS A 53 -1.44 17.65 -7.88
C LYS A 53 -0.23 18.31 -8.54
N THR A 54 -0.07 19.61 -8.37
CA THR A 54 1.09 20.36 -8.87
C THR A 54 2.38 19.88 -8.20
N LEU A 55 2.38 19.70 -6.88
CA LEU A 55 3.54 19.16 -6.15
C LEU A 55 3.92 17.76 -6.65
N ILE A 56 2.94 16.85 -6.80
CA ILE A 56 3.20 15.50 -7.32
C ILE A 56 3.81 15.56 -8.72
N ASN A 57 3.24 16.34 -9.62
CA ASN A 57 3.74 16.42 -11.00
C ASN A 57 5.20 16.88 -11.07
N ARG A 58 5.64 17.75 -10.16
CA ARG A 58 7.03 18.23 -10.09
C ARG A 58 8.02 17.14 -9.67
N ILE A 59 7.59 16.19 -8.84
CA ILE A 59 8.48 15.14 -8.29
C ILE A 59 8.32 13.78 -8.96
N TYR A 60 7.19 13.56 -9.68
CA TYR A 60 6.80 12.25 -10.21
C TYR A 60 7.89 11.60 -11.05
N THR A 61 8.43 12.31 -12.04
CA THR A 61 9.43 11.75 -12.99
C THR A 61 10.73 11.35 -12.28
N GLY A 62 11.18 12.17 -11.32
CA GLY A 62 12.41 11.88 -10.56
C GLY A 62 12.25 10.72 -9.57
N VAL A 63 11.03 10.49 -9.08
CA VAL A 63 10.72 9.40 -8.16
C VAL A 63 10.40 8.11 -8.92
N GLU A 64 9.64 8.19 -10.04
CA GLU A 64 9.23 7.04 -10.84
C GLU A 64 10.42 6.16 -11.25
N SER A 65 11.54 6.76 -11.63
CA SER A 65 12.76 6.04 -12.01
C SER A 65 13.41 5.27 -10.86
N LYS A 66 13.06 5.60 -9.63
CA LYS A 66 13.58 4.97 -8.41
C LYS A 66 12.67 3.88 -7.86
N LEU A 67 11.41 3.80 -8.30
CA LEU A 67 10.47 2.80 -7.82
C LEU A 67 10.82 1.40 -8.31
N ARG A 68 10.54 0.40 -7.48
CA ARG A 68 10.65 -1.01 -7.83
C ARG A 68 9.72 -1.34 -9.01
N LYS A 69 10.14 -2.29 -9.84
CA LYS A 69 9.36 -2.72 -11.02
C LYS A 69 8.14 -3.54 -10.65
N GLU A 70 8.21 -4.23 -9.53
CA GLU A 70 7.20 -5.15 -9.00
C GLU A 70 5.97 -4.41 -8.47
N GLN A 71 6.11 -3.16 -8.01
CA GLN A 71 5.00 -2.33 -7.57
C GLN A 71 4.29 -1.68 -8.76
N ALA A 72 2.99 -1.92 -8.91
CA ALA A 72 2.16 -1.39 -9.99
C ALA A 72 1.08 -0.41 -9.53
N GLY A 73 0.73 -0.37 -8.24
CA GLY A 73 -0.31 0.50 -7.70
C GLY A 73 0.02 2.00 -7.81
N PHE A 74 -0.98 2.82 -8.12
CA PHE A 74 -0.87 4.28 -8.25
C PHE A 74 0.17 4.78 -9.26
N ARG A 75 0.62 3.94 -10.19
CA ARG A 75 1.61 4.25 -11.23
C ARG A 75 0.97 4.39 -12.60
N ARG A 76 1.45 5.36 -13.38
CA ARG A 76 0.98 5.57 -14.76
C ARG A 76 1.43 4.42 -15.65
N GLY A 77 0.52 3.92 -16.50
CA GLY A 77 0.83 2.83 -17.44
C GLY A 77 0.97 1.45 -16.82
N ARG A 78 0.60 1.27 -15.54
CA ARG A 78 0.51 -0.01 -14.86
C ARG A 78 -0.94 -0.39 -14.60
N SER A 79 -1.25 -1.68 -14.58
CA SER A 79 -2.61 -2.17 -14.39
C SER A 79 -2.67 -3.42 -13.50
N THR A 80 -3.83 -3.64 -12.89
CA THR A 80 -4.14 -4.89 -12.17
C THR A 80 -4.08 -6.09 -13.10
N THR A 81 -4.50 -5.94 -14.35
CA THR A 81 -4.49 -7.01 -15.37
C THR A 81 -3.08 -7.56 -15.60
N GLU A 82 -2.06 -6.70 -15.64
CA GLU A 82 -0.66 -7.10 -15.78
C GLU A 82 -0.22 -7.97 -14.59
N GLN A 83 -0.52 -7.54 -13.37
CA GLN A 83 -0.16 -8.28 -12.15
C GLN A 83 -0.87 -9.63 -12.07
N ILE A 84 -2.17 -9.67 -12.38
CA ILE A 84 -2.95 -10.89 -12.41
C ILE A 84 -2.39 -11.86 -13.45
N PHE A 85 -2.07 -11.37 -14.65
CA PHE A 85 -1.52 -12.18 -15.74
C PHE A 85 -0.17 -12.79 -15.34
N ILE A 86 0.74 -11.99 -14.76
CA ILE A 86 2.05 -12.49 -14.31
C ILE A 86 1.86 -13.57 -13.24
N LEU A 87 1.00 -13.32 -12.24
CA LEU A 87 0.78 -14.26 -11.13
C LEU A 87 0.18 -15.59 -11.64
N ARG A 88 -0.80 -15.54 -12.55
CA ARG A 88 -1.39 -16.75 -13.14
C ARG A 88 -0.37 -17.56 -13.92
N ASN A 89 0.44 -16.93 -14.77
CA ASN A 89 1.50 -17.62 -15.49
C ASN A 89 2.50 -18.30 -14.55
N ILE A 90 2.84 -17.68 -13.45
CA ILE A 90 3.74 -18.25 -12.43
C ILE A 90 3.12 -19.50 -11.81
N VAL A 91 1.83 -19.43 -11.45
CA VAL A 91 1.09 -20.55 -10.86
C VAL A 91 1.01 -21.73 -11.84
N GLU A 92 0.64 -21.49 -13.09
CA GLU A 92 0.54 -22.52 -14.12
C GLU A 92 1.89 -23.21 -14.38
N GLN A 93 2.96 -22.43 -14.51
CA GLN A 93 4.31 -22.98 -14.65
C GLN A 93 4.76 -23.78 -13.44
N ALA A 94 4.44 -23.33 -12.22
CA ALA A 94 4.78 -24.06 -10.99
C ALA A 94 4.07 -25.42 -10.95
N ILE A 95 2.84 -25.49 -11.43
CA ILE A 95 2.07 -26.74 -11.52
C ILE A 95 2.65 -27.65 -12.61
N GLU A 96 2.86 -27.13 -13.82
CA GLU A 96 3.39 -27.88 -14.97
C GLU A 96 4.75 -28.51 -14.65
N TRP A 97 5.64 -27.78 -13.99
CA TRP A 97 6.98 -28.27 -13.68
C TRP A 97 7.07 -28.96 -12.31
N ASN A 98 5.92 -29.18 -11.64
CA ASN A 98 5.85 -29.73 -10.29
C ASN A 98 6.79 -28.99 -9.30
N ALA A 99 6.92 -27.68 -9.47
CA ALA A 99 7.79 -26.84 -8.64
C ALA A 99 7.07 -26.45 -7.35
N THR A 100 7.80 -26.50 -6.23
CA THR A 100 7.28 -26.02 -4.95
C THR A 100 7.24 -24.50 -4.94
N MET A 101 6.08 -23.92 -4.57
CA MET A 101 5.91 -22.48 -4.41
C MET A 101 5.03 -22.13 -3.21
N TYR A 102 5.39 -21.04 -2.57
CA TYR A 102 4.65 -20.38 -1.50
C TYR A 102 4.30 -18.97 -1.95
N MET A 103 3.06 -18.58 -1.74
CA MET A 103 2.57 -17.21 -1.93
C MET A 103 1.90 -16.75 -0.65
N THR A 104 2.30 -15.58 -0.14
CA THR A 104 1.63 -14.94 0.99
C THR A 104 0.98 -13.66 0.50
N PHE A 105 -0.35 -13.63 0.55
CA PHE A 105 -1.15 -12.45 0.23
C PHE A 105 -1.36 -11.65 1.51
N VAL A 106 -0.77 -10.47 1.55
CA VAL A 106 -0.72 -9.63 2.75
C VAL A 106 -1.80 -8.58 2.69
N ASP A 107 -2.60 -8.49 3.77
CA ASP A 107 -3.59 -7.42 3.99
C ASP A 107 -3.12 -6.54 5.16
N PHE A 108 -3.20 -5.21 5.00
CA PHE A 108 -2.90 -4.27 6.06
C PHE A 108 -4.16 -3.74 6.74
N GLU A 109 -4.11 -3.54 8.06
CA GLU A 109 -5.19 -2.94 8.82
C GLU A 109 -5.26 -1.43 8.55
N LYS A 110 -6.36 -0.96 7.93
CA LYS A 110 -6.60 0.46 7.68
C LYS A 110 -5.36 1.18 7.12
N ALA A 111 -4.74 0.59 6.07
CA ALA A 111 -3.43 0.96 5.55
C ALA A 111 -3.23 2.48 5.37
N PHE A 112 -4.19 3.15 4.71
CA PHE A 112 -4.14 4.59 4.48
C PHE A 112 -4.22 5.43 5.76
N ASP A 113 -4.92 4.95 6.78
CA ASP A 113 -5.16 5.69 8.02
C ASP A 113 -4.03 5.46 9.06
N SER A 114 -3.17 4.45 8.84
CA SER A 114 -2.22 3.95 9.84
C SER A 114 -0.79 4.46 9.68
N VAL A 115 -0.38 4.90 8.50
CA VAL A 115 1.00 5.33 8.22
C VAL A 115 1.42 6.47 9.16
N HIS A 116 2.55 6.32 9.85
CA HIS A 116 3.12 7.40 10.66
C HIS A 116 3.66 8.53 9.77
N GLN A 117 3.12 9.73 9.92
CA GLN A 117 3.49 10.88 9.10
C GLN A 117 4.97 11.25 9.22
N ASP A 118 5.55 11.24 10.43
CA ASP A 118 6.98 11.52 10.62
C ASP A 118 7.89 10.51 9.92
N SER A 119 7.48 9.23 9.88
CA SER A 119 8.20 8.20 9.13
C SER A 119 8.07 8.45 7.63
N LEU A 120 6.89 8.84 7.17
CA LEU A 120 6.63 9.17 5.78
C LEU A 120 7.54 10.33 5.30
N TRP A 121 7.69 11.40 6.10
CA TRP A 121 8.57 12.53 5.74
C TRP A 121 10.04 12.11 5.62
N LYS A 122 10.50 11.20 6.47
CA LYS A 122 11.85 10.62 6.35
C LYS A 122 11.98 9.78 5.09
N ILE A 123 10.98 8.96 4.78
CA ILE A 123 10.95 8.15 3.55
C ILE A 123 11.02 9.04 2.31
N LEU A 124 10.26 10.13 2.24
CA LEU A 124 10.30 11.05 1.09
C LEU A 124 11.71 11.57 0.80
N ARG A 125 12.51 11.86 1.86
CA ARG A 125 13.92 12.26 1.71
C ARG A 125 14.76 11.17 1.09
N THR A 126 14.53 9.89 1.41
CA THR A 126 15.31 8.78 0.81
C THR A 126 15.08 8.63 -0.68
N TYR A 127 13.92 9.10 -1.19
CA TYR A 127 13.65 9.19 -2.63
C TYR A 127 14.24 10.44 -3.28
N GLY A 128 14.91 11.30 -2.52
CA GLY A 128 15.53 12.54 -3.00
C GLY A 128 14.51 13.62 -3.34
N ILE A 129 13.36 13.62 -2.68
CA ILE A 129 12.39 14.72 -2.79
C ILE A 129 12.96 15.93 -2.04
N PRO A 130 13.01 17.12 -2.67
CA PRO A 130 13.55 18.34 -2.04
C PRO A 130 12.80 18.71 -0.77
N ASP A 131 13.53 19.14 0.27
CA ASP A 131 12.95 19.50 1.58
C ASP A 131 11.86 20.57 1.47
N LYS A 132 11.99 21.54 0.55
CA LYS A 132 10.95 22.54 0.29
C LYS A 132 9.63 21.91 -0.13
N ILE A 133 9.66 20.89 -1.00
CA ILE A 133 8.44 20.18 -1.42
C ILE A 133 7.89 19.34 -0.27
N ILE A 134 8.75 18.67 0.50
CA ILE A 134 8.33 17.93 1.71
C ILE A 134 7.65 18.89 2.70
N LYS A 135 8.21 20.09 2.90
CA LYS A 135 7.60 21.11 3.76
C LYS A 135 6.22 21.52 3.25
N MET A 136 6.06 21.75 1.95
CA MET A 136 4.75 22.05 1.36
C MET A 136 3.73 20.92 1.59
N ILE A 137 4.17 19.66 1.49
CA ILE A 137 3.32 18.51 1.79
C ILE A 137 2.94 18.49 3.27
N GLN A 138 3.91 18.68 4.18
CA GLN A 138 3.67 18.72 5.62
C GLN A 138 2.63 19.78 6.00
N LEU A 139 2.70 20.98 5.44
CA LEU A 139 1.74 22.05 5.71
C LEU A 139 0.28 21.66 5.43
N LEU A 140 0.04 20.74 4.50
CA LEU A 140 -1.30 20.21 4.23
C LEU A 140 -1.75 19.16 5.27
N TYR A 141 -0.82 18.63 6.08
CA TYR A 141 -1.08 17.62 7.10
C TYR A 141 -0.98 18.18 8.53
N ASP A 142 -0.22 19.26 8.73
CA ASP A 142 -0.08 19.91 10.03
C ASP A 142 -1.42 20.50 10.49
N ASP A 143 -1.82 20.19 11.74
CA ASP A 143 -3.11 20.60 12.32
C ASP A 143 -4.33 20.23 11.46
N ASN A 144 -4.27 19.08 10.83
CA ASN A 144 -5.35 18.59 9.99
C ASN A 144 -6.55 18.16 10.82
N GLU A 145 -7.71 18.71 10.50
CA GLU A 145 -8.98 18.43 11.17
C GLU A 145 -10.00 17.86 10.19
N CYS A 146 -10.84 16.96 10.69
CA CYS A 146 -11.94 16.41 9.93
C CYS A 146 -13.24 16.43 10.74
N THR A 147 -14.36 16.43 10.03
CA THR A 147 -15.68 16.14 10.57
C THR A 147 -16.31 15.03 9.74
N VAL A 148 -17.17 14.22 10.34
CA VAL A 148 -17.94 13.18 9.62
C VAL A 148 -19.31 13.71 9.29
N ALA A 149 -19.69 13.63 8.01
CA ALA A 149 -21.03 14.01 7.55
C ALA A 149 -21.88 12.76 7.23
N ASP A 150 -23.10 12.73 7.76
CA ASP A 150 -24.06 11.67 7.55
C ASP A 150 -25.49 12.18 7.66
N GLY A 151 -26.32 11.94 6.63
CA GLY A 151 -27.75 12.27 6.65
C GLY A 151 -28.07 13.75 6.95
N GLY A 152 -27.19 14.68 6.58
CA GLY A 152 -27.34 16.12 6.86
C GLY A 152 -26.84 16.57 8.22
N LEU A 153 -26.33 15.65 9.04
CA LEU A 153 -25.67 15.91 10.31
C LEU A 153 -24.16 15.92 10.14
N GLN A 154 -23.47 16.66 11.01
CA GLN A 154 -22.01 16.67 11.10
C GLN A 154 -21.58 16.42 12.54
N SER A 155 -20.48 15.64 12.68
CA SER A 155 -19.82 15.48 13.99
C SER A 155 -19.10 16.76 14.41
N GLU A 156 -18.62 16.80 15.65
CA GLU A 156 -17.60 17.77 16.02
C GLU A 156 -16.32 17.57 15.21
N TRP A 157 -15.51 18.62 15.08
CA TRP A 157 -14.20 18.57 14.43
C TRP A 157 -13.20 17.82 15.30
N PHE A 158 -12.42 16.93 14.70
CA PHE A 158 -11.38 16.17 15.38
C PHE A 158 -10.09 16.16 14.56
N ARG A 159 -8.96 16.10 15.26
CA ARG A 159 -7.63 16.09 14.62
C ARG A 159 -7.24 14.71 14.14
N ILE A 160 -6.63 14.65 12.95
CA ILE A 160 -6.04 13.44 12.38
C ILE A 160 -4.52 13.53 12.51
N LYS A 161 -3.92 12.59 13.27
CA LYS A 161 -2.50 12.57 13.60
C LYS A 161 -1.70 11.54 12.78
N THR A 162 -2.36 10.59 12.13
CA THR A 162 -1.74 9.50 11.38
C THR A 162 -2.39 9.36 10.02
N GLY A 163 -1.74 8.59 9.15
CA GLY A 163 -2.28 8.24 7.86
C GLY A 163 -2.17 9.31 6.79
N VAL A 164 -2.69 8.97 5.64
CA VAL A 164 -2.83 9.82 4.46
C VAL A 164 -4.32 9.99 4.10
N LYS A 165 -4.70 11.17 3.63
CA LYS A 165 -6.12 11.55 3.41
C LYS A 165 -6.76 10.72 2.30
N GLN A 166 -7.67 9.79 2.62
CA GLN A 166 -8.46 9.09 1.60
C GLN A 166 -9.38 10.09 0.86
N GLY A 167 -9.06 10.39 -0.41
CA GLY A 167 -9.75 11.41 -1.23
C GLY A 167 -8.82 12.52 -1.72
N CYS A 168 -7.58 12.58 -1.25
CA CYS A 168 -6.54 13.42 -1.82
C CYS A 168 -5.82 12.69 -2.97
N CYS A 169 -5.61 13.37 -4.09
CA CYS A 169 -4.85 12.83 -5.23
C CYS A 169 -3.38 12.51 -4.89
N MET A 170 -2.86 13.07 -3.81
CA MET A 170 -1.48 12.87 -3.36
C MET A 170 -1.33 11.60 -2.50
N SER A 171 -2.38 11.19 -1.80
CA SER A 171 -2.31 10.12 -0.80
C SER A 171 -1.88 8.78 -1.39
N GLY A 172 -2.38 8.43 -2.58
CA GLY A 172 -1.95 7.22 -3.28
C GLY A 172 -0.45 7.22 -3.60
N PHE A 173 0.09 8.36 -4.02
CA PHE A 173 1.52 8.50 -4.30
C PHE A 173 2.38 8.44 -3.02
N LEU A 174 1.96 9.09 -1.96
CA LEU A 174 2.66 9.03 -0.67
C LEU A 174 2.66 7.62 -0.09
N PHE A 175 1.51 6.94 -0.17
CA PHE A 175 1.37 5.56 0.28
C PHE A 175 2.22 4.59 -0.54
N LEU A 176 2.25 4.76 -1.87
CA LEU A 176 3.12 4.02 -2.78
C LEU A 176 4.60 4.09 -2.33
N LEU A 177 5.09 5.28 -1.97
CA LEU A 177 6.48 5.46 -1.51
C LEU A 177 6.74 4.74 -0.17
N ALA A 178 5.75 4.75 0.73
CA ALA A 178 5.86 4.04 2.00
C ALA A 178 5.97 2.52 1.79
N VAL A 179 5.11 1.94 0.94
CA VAL A 179 5.14 0.50 0.63
C VAL A 179 6.41 0.11 -0.14
N ASP A 180 6.80 0.89 -1.16
CA ASP A 180 8.04 0.63 -1.91
C ASP A 180 9.27 0.66 -1.00
N TRP A 181 9.31 1.59 -0.03
CA TRP A 181 10.38 1.66 0.96
C TRP A 181 10.41 0.43 1.88
N ILE A 182 9.24 -0.02 2.37
CA ILE A 182 9.13 -1.25 3.15
C ILE A 182 9.71 -2.41 2.36
N MET A 183 9.25 -2.62 1.13
CA MET A 183 9.65 -3.76 0.32
C MET A 183 11.14 -3.70 -0.05
N ARG A 184 11.70 -2.53 -0.32
CA ARG A 184 13.14 -2.35 -0.49
C ARG A 184 13.92 -2.78 0.75
N THR A 185 13.45 -2.40 1.93
CA THR A 185 14.09 -2.76 3.20
C THR A 185 13.99 -4.26 3.47
N VAL A 186 12.86 -4.87 3.16
CA VAL A 186 12.64 -6.31 3.31
C VAL A 186 13.54 -7.13 2.39
N LEU A 187 13.72 -6.68 1.15
CA LEU A 187 14.41 -7.41 0.08
C LEU A 187 15.88 -6.99 -0.12
N ALA A 188 16.41 -6.11 0.74
CA ALA A 188 17.76 -5.53 0.59
C ALA A 188 18.90 -6.54 0.68
N GLU A 189 18.65 -7.69 1.32
CA GLU A 189 19.68 -8.72 1.57
C GLU A 189 19.66 -9.78 0.47
N THR A 190 19.61 -11.05 0.86
CA THR A 190 19.64 -12.18 -0.08
C THR A 190 18.30 -12.33 -0.81
N PRO A 191 18.28 -12.47 -2.14
CA PRO A 191 17.09 -12.79 -2.89
C PRO A 191 16.49 -14.14 -2.48
N LEU A 192 15.26 -14.12 -1.96
CA LEU A 192 14.54 -15.28 -1.40
C LEU A 192 13.33 -15.72 -2.28
N GLY A 193 13.13 -15.05 -3.41
CA GLY A 193 12.01 -15.26 -4.32
C GLY A 193 12.12 -16.50 -5.20
N ILE A 194 11.21 -16.59 -6.16
CA ILE A 194 11.21 -17.63 -7.19
C ILE A 194 12.18 -17.26 -8.33
N ARG A 195 12.74 -18.27 -9.02
CA ARG A 195 13.57 -18.02 -10.21
C ARG A 195 12.68 -17.48 -11.33
N TRP A 196 12.97 -16.25 -11.78
CA TRP A 196 12.21 -15.59 -12.83
C TRP A 196 12.92 -15.61 -14.19
N ARG A 197 14.25 -15.42 -14.17
CA ARG A 197 15.14 -15.52 -15.32
C ARG A 197 16.44 -16.21 -14.88
N MET A 198 17.36 -16.49 -15.83
CA MET A 198 18.61 -17.20 -15.52
C MET A 198 19.33 -16.61 -14.31
N MET A 199 19.36 -15.29 -14.15
CA MET A 199 20.14 -14.57 -13.14
C MET A 199 19.30 -13.73 -12.17
N THR A 200 17.96 -13.76 -12.28
CA THR A 200 17.07 -12.92 -11.46
C THR A 200 16.00 -13.73 -10.76
N LYS A 201 15.62 -13.27 -9.57
CA LYS A 201 14.47 -13.80 -8.84
C LYS A 201 13.35 -12.77 -8.82
N LEU A 202 12.11 -13.24 -8.79
CA LEU A 202 10.94 -12.43 -8.53
C LEU A 202 10.53 -12.66 -7.07
N GLU A 203 10.51 -11.58 -6.32
CA GLU A 203 10.33 -11.60 -4.87
C GLU A 203 8.87 -11.44 -4.47
N ASP A 204 8.16 -10.62 -5.19
CA ASP A 204 6.81 -10.16 -4.89
C ASP A 204 6.13 -9.61 -6.14
N LEU A 205 4.83 -9.41 -6.03
CA LEU A 205 4.00 -8.64 -6.97
C LEU A 205 3.08 -7.77 -6.13
N ASP A 206 3.20 -6.45 -6.30
CA ASP A 206 2.48 -5.48 -5.47
C ASP A 206 1.55 -4.60 -6.30
N PHE A 207 0.37 -4.35 -5.78
CA PHE A 207 -0.52 -3.33 -6.30
C PHE A 207 -1.07 -2.48 -5.14
N ALA A 208 -0.44 -1.35 -4.87
CA ALA A 208 -0.70 -0.52 -3.70
C ALA A 208 -0.45 -1.29 -2.39
N ASP A 209 -1.49 -1.51 -1.60
CA ASP A 209 -1.50 -2.28 -0.35
C ASP A 209 -1.68 -3.80 -0.54
N ASP A 210 -2.11 -4.23 -1.73
CA ASP A 210 -2.23 -5.65 -2.07
C ASP A 210 -0.85 -6.20 -2.44
N ILE A 211 -0.20 -6.93 -1.52
CA ILE A 211 1.13 -7.51 -1.68
C ILE A 211 1.02 -9.02 -1.81
N ALA A 212 1.62 -9.58 -2.85
CA ALA A 212 1.81 -11.01 -3.02
C ALA A 212 3.29 -11.36 -2.92
N LEU A 213 3.75 -11.85 -1.77
CA LEU A 213 5.11 -12.38 -1.58
C LEU A 213 5.26 -13.73 -2.28
N LEU A 214 6.38 -13.96 -2.95
CA LEU A 214 6.67 -15.18 -3.70
C LEU A 214 7.94 -15.85 -3.17
N SER A 215 7.93 -17.18 -2.98
CA SER A 215 9.11 -17.94 -2.59
C SER A 215 9.03 -19.40 -3.01
N SER A 216 10.18 -20.04 -3.22
CA SER A 216 10.29 -21.47 -3.54
C SER A 216 10.47 -22.36 -2.31
N SER A 217 10.63 -21.81 -1.10
CA SER A 217 10.79 -22.58 0.13
C SER A 217 10.03 -21.96 1.31
N HIS A 218 9.66 -22.82 2.26
CA HIS A 218 9.00 -22.42 3.51
C HIS A 218 9.85 -21.40 4.29
N ASP A 219 11.13 -21.71 4.52
CA ASP A 219 11.99 -20.89 5.37
C ASP A 219 12.23 -19.49 4.79
N HIS A 220 12.37 -19.40 3.46
CA HIS A 220 12.46 -18.12 2.77
C HIS A 220 11.17 -17.32 2.90
N MET A 221 10.00 -17.97 2.74
CA MET A 221 8.72 -17.29 2.92
C MET A 221 8.54 -16.82 4.36
N GLN A 222 8.89 -17.65 5.35
CA GLN A 222 8.84 -17.28 6.75
C GLN A 222 9.72 -16.06 7.06
N GLN A 223 10.97 -16.05 6.57
CA GLN A 223 11.89 -14.93 6.74
C GLN A 223 11.33 -13.63 6.14
N LYS A 224 10.82 -13.68 4.91
CA LYS A 224 10.20 -12.52 4.26
C LYS A 224 9.00 -12.00 5.04
N THR A 225 8.10 -12.90 5.44
CA THR A 225 6.88 -12.53 6.16
C THR A 225 7.20 -11.88 7.50
N THR A 226 8.16 -12.44 8.24
CA THR A 226 8.63 -11.88 9.51
C THR A 226 9.24 -10.49 9.31
N LYS A 227 10.16 -10.36 8.35
CA LYS A 227 10.84 -9.08 8.07
C LYS A 227 9.87 -8.01 7.57
N LEU A 228 8.86 -8.41 6.76
CA LEU A 228 7.80 -7.50 6.31
C LEU A 228 6.98 -6.99 7.51
N TYR A 229 6.55 -7.88 8.39
CA TYR A 229 5.81 -7.51 9.59
C TYR A 229 6.58 -6.51 10.46
N GLU A 230 7.85 -6.79 10.75
CA GLU A 230 8.70 -5.92 11.57
C GLU A 230 8.95 -4.56 10.92
N THR A 231 9.17 -4.55 9.60
CA THR A 231 9.47 -3.30 8.87
C THR A 231 8.21 -2.43 8.72
N ALA A 232 7.07 -3.02 8.39
CA ALA A 232 5.80 -2.33 8.28
C ALA A 232 5.39 -1.67 9.60
N LYS A 233 5.57 -2.38 10.71
CA LYS A 233 5.26 -1.88 12.06
C LYS A 233 6.08 -0.62 12.42
N LYS A 234 7.33 -0.48 11.95
CA LYS A 234 8.18 0.70 12.21
C LYS A 234 7.58 1.99 11.65
N ILE A 235 6.75 1.90 10.63
CA ILE A 235 6.10 3.05 10.00
C ILE A 235 4.59 3.12 10.25
N GLY A 236 4.08 2.33 11.22
CA GLY A 236 2.69 2.36 11.65
C GLY A 236 1.76 1.41 10.90
N LEU A 237 2.24 0.65 9.90
CA LEU A 237 1.42 -0.32 9.19
C LEU A 237 1.38 -1.64 9.95
N ASN A 238 0.17 -2.12 10.25
CA ASN A 238 -0.06 -3.41 10.88
C ASN A 238 -0.61 -4.41 9.88
N ILE A 239 -0.02 -5.62 9.85
CA ILE A 239 -0.53 -6.72 9.03
C ILE A 239 -1.76 -7.32 9.71
N ASN A 240 -2.84 -7.44 8.96
CA ASN A 240 -4.06 -8.13 9.39
C ASN A 240 -3.85 -9.65 9.27
N LYS A 241 -3.48 -10.29 10.36
CA LYS A 241 -3.18 -11.73 10.38
C LYS A 241 -4.37 -12.61 10.00
N LYS A 242 -5.61 -12.14 10.25
CA LYS A 242 -6.84 -12.91 9.95
C LYS A 242 -7.19 -12.88 8.46
N LYS A 243 -6.76 -11.84 7.74
CA LYS A 243 -7.00 -11.68 6.30
C LYS A 243 -5.78 -11.98 5.45
N THR A 244 -4.60 -12.05 6.08
CA THR A 244 -3.37 -12.47 5.39
C THR A 244 -3.40 -13.97 5.21
N GLU A 245 -3.31 -14.43 3.98
CA GLU A 245 -3.48 -15.83 3.61
C GLU A 245 -2.27 -16.38 2.87
N VAL A 246 -2.03 -17.68 3.03
CA VAL A 246 -0.92 -18.38 2.38
C VAL A 246 -1.46 -19.42 1.42
N LEU A 247 -1.06 -19.36 0.17
CA LEU A 247 -1.35 -20.35 -0.84
C LEU A 247 -0.08 -21.14 -1.18
N ARG A 248 -0.18 -22.47 -1.22
CA ARG A 248 0.95 -23.37 -1.45
C ARG A 248 0.70 -24.22 -2.68
N ILE A 249 1.72 -24.37 -3.50
CA ILE A 249 1.71 -25.25 -4.68
C ILE A 249 2.80 -26.30 -4.48
N ASN A 250 2.45 -27.58 -4.68
CA ASN A 250 3.34 -28.74 -4.65
C ASN A 250 4.25 -28.79 -3.39
N SER A 251 3.77 -28.25 -2.27
CA SER A 251 4.53 -28.25 -1.01
C SER A 251 4.21 -29.50 -0.17
N LYS A 252 5.27 -30.20 0.23
CA LYS A 252 5.20 -31.33 1.18
C LYS A 252 5.43 -30.89 2.64
N ASN A 253 5.87 -29.64 2.88
CA ASN A 253 6.11 -29.14 4.23
C ASN A 253 4.78 -28.78 4.91
N PRO A 254 4.39 -29.43 6.03
CA PRO A 254 3.14 -29.13 6.75
C PRO A 254 3.20 -27.86 7.58
N ALA A 255 4.41 -27.33 7.88
CA ALA A 255 4.58 -26.20 8.78
C ALA A 255 3.85 -24.95 8.29
N ALA A 256 3.18 -24.25 9.19
CA ALA A 256 2.52 -22.99 8.87
C ALA A 256 3.52 -21.84 8.79
N ILE A 257 3.24 -20.86 7.94
CA ILE A 257 3.89 -19.54 8.00
C ILE A 257 3.26 -18.78 9.18
N THR A 258 4.07 -18.13 10.00
CA THR A 258 3.62 -17.48 11.22
C THR A 258 3.98 -16.01 11.29
N ILE A 259 3.19 -15.22 12.03
CA ILE A 259 3.53 -13.87 12.48
C ILE A 259 3.35 -13.81 13.99
N ASN A 260 4.42 -13.51 14.74
CA ASN A 260 4.42 -13.52 16.21
C ASN A 260 3.86 -14.82 16.78
N ASN A 261 4.32 -15.98 16.29
CA ASN A 261 3.87 -17.33 16.68
C ASN A 261 2.40 -17.65 16.38
N GLU A 262 1.66 -16.76 15.72
CA GLU A 262 0.32 -17.05 15.23
C GLU A 262 0.39 -17.55 13.79
N ALA A 263 -0.20 -18.72 13.52
CA ALA A 263 -0.22 -19.32 12.19
C ALA A 263 -1.14 -18.53 11.24
N LEU A 264 -0.64 -18.21 10.04
CA LEU A 264 -1.45 -17.66 8.97
C LEU A 264 -2.31 -18.76 8.36
N GLN A 265 -3.49 -18.39 7.86
CA GLN A 265 -4.41 -19.30 7.22
C GLN A 265 -3.86 -19.82 5.90
N ASN A 266 -3.82 -21.16 5.73
CA ASN A 266 -3.56 -21.76 4.43
C ASN A 266 -4.87 -21.87 3.64
N VAL A 267 -4.82 -21.46 2.37
CA VAL A 267 -5.98 -21.48 1.48
C VAL A 267 -5.65 -22.22 0.18
N GLU A 268 -6.68 -22.80 -0.45
CA GLU A 268 -6.56 -23.40 -1.79
C GLU A 268 -6.82 -22.39 -2.91
N LYS A 269 -7.56 -21.32 -2.60
CA LYS A 269 -7.92 -20.22 -3.52
C LYS A 269 -7.81 -18.89 -2.80
N PHE A 270 -7.35 -17.86 -3.51
CA PHE A 270 -7.29 -16.49 -3.04
C PHE A 270 -7.79 -15.52 -4.11
N THR A 271 -8.44 -14.44 -3.71
CA THR A 271 -8.87 -13.39 -4.65
C THR A 271 -7.82 -12.26 -4.68
N TYR A 272 -6.97 -12.25 -5.71
CA TYR A 272 -5.97 -11.22 -5.92
C TYR A 272 -6.44 -10.22 -6.98
N LEU A 273 -6.57 -8.94 -6.60
CA LEU A 273 -7.00 -7.84 -7.48
C LEU A 273 -8.31 -8.14 -8.23
N GLY A 274 -9.25 -8.84 -7.59
CA GLY A 274 -10.53 -9.23 -8.17
C GLY A 274 -10.52 -10.49 -9.02
N ALA A 275 -9.36 -11.16 -9.19
CA ALA A 275 -9.25 -12.44 -9.89
C ALA A 275 -8.96 -13.57 -8.90
N ILE A 276 -9.60 -14.73 -9.11
CA ILE A 276 -9.33 -15.92 -8.30
C ILE A 276 -8.03 -16.57 -8.77
N VAL A 277 -7.15 -16.86 -7.81
CA VAL A 277 -5.91 -17.63 -7.99
C VAL A 277 -6.03 -18.91 -7.18
N SER A 278 -5.84 -20.07 -7.79
CA SER A 278 -5.99 -21.39 -7.18
C SER A 278 -4.66 -22.15 -7.19
N ASN A 279 -4.41 -22.97 -6.16
CA ASN A 279 -3.25 -23.85 -6.11
C ASN A 279 -3.30 -25.02 -7.14
N ARG A 280 -4.44 -25.17 -7.82
CA ARG A 280 -4.64 -26.17 -8.89
C ARG A 280 -4.55 -25.57 -10.29
N GLY A 281 -4.31 -24.26 -10.39
CA GLY A 281 -4.39 -23.54 -11.67
C GLY A 281 -5.83 -23.38 -12.15
N GLY A 282 -5.97 -22.96 -13.41
CA GLY A 282 -7.26 -22.76 -14.05
C GLY A 282 -7.84 -21.37 -13.87
N THR A 283 -8.80 -21.06 -14.72
CA THR A 283 -9.57 -19.80 -14.72
C THR A 283 -11.00 -20.13 -14.30
N ASP A 284 -11.30 -20.07 -13.02
CA ASP A 284 -12.69 -20.02 -12.53
C ASP A 284 -13.19 -18.59 -12.45
#